data_5888cf733ca96545ae76d437a9453f61
#
_entry.id   5888cf733ca96545ae76d437a9453f61
#
_cell.length_a   1.000
_cell.length_b   1.000
_cell.length_c   1.000
_cell.angle_alpha   90.00
_cell.angle_beta   90.00
_cell.angle_gamma   90.00
#
_symmetry.space_group_name_H-M   'P 1'
#
loop_
_entity.id
_entity.type
_entity.pdbx_description
1 polymer ?
#
loop_
_entity_poly.entity_id
_entity_poly.type
_entity_poly.pdbx_seq_one_letter_code
_entity_poly.pdbx_strand_id
1 'polypeptide(L)'
;MLYGFIPLRYNKLIGMILALFYLTAGVSSSQQSDSLTILIIGDSLVQGFGLAQNDGLVNQLESALLDKGINVDLINGGVSGDTTAGGLARLEWSLTDDIDGVVVSLGANDMLRGVPTKHTKDNLSQIIQKLKDRDLPVLLVGIRSIENYGKEYKLKFESIYAELTKEFGLILYPDLLSPILNQDNVQLEKYYQADKLHPNADGVLLIVDGLIPFLIELIELTKSKN
;
A
#
# COMPACT_ATOMS: atom_id res chain seq x y z
N MET A 1 -1.99 -91.82 17.54
CA MET A 1 -1.80 -90.61 16.67
C MET A 1 -2.41 -89.46 17.41
N LEU A 2 -1.58 -88.67 18.07
CA LEU A 2 -2.01 -87.51 18.89
C LEU A 2 -1.45 -86.27 18.19
N TYR A 3 -2.36 -85.41 17.64
CA TYR A 3 -2.00 -84.06 17.16
C TYR A 3 -2.17 -83.07 18.29
N GLY A 4 -1.04 -82.53 18.76
CA GLY A 4 -1.03 -81.48 19.77
C GLY A 4 -1.36 -80.11 19.12
N PHE A 5 -2.31 -79.44 19.71
CA PHE A 5 -2.63 -78.02 19.37
C PHE A 5 -1.65 -77.11 20.12
N ILE A 6 -0.95 -76.26 19.38
CA ILE A 6 -0.15 -75.14 19.92
C ILE A 6 -1.00 -73.85 19.88
N PRO A 7 -1.27 -73.17 20.99
CA PRO A 7 -2.01 -71.94 20.95
C PRO A 7 -1.09 -70.78 20.56
N LEU A 8 -1.42 -70.04 19.53
CA LEU A 8 -0.79 -68.82 19.11
C LEU A 8 -0.98 -67.72 20.18
N ARG A 9 0.07 -67.43 20.94
CA ARG A 9 0.13 -66.24 21.81
C ARG A 9 0.86 -65.09 21.09
N TYR A 10 0.22 -64.50 20.08
CA TYR A 10 0.85 -63.42 19.31
C TYR A 10 -0.14 -62.31 18.96
N ASN A 11 -0.85 -61.72 19.92
CA ASN A 11 -1.77 -60.62 19.57
C ASN A 11 -1.86 -59.46 20.57
N LYS A 12 -0.97 -59.35 21.55
CA LYS A 12 -0.98 -58.20 22.49
C LYS A 12 0.16 -57.18 22.28
N LEU A 13 1.23 -57.55 21.54
CA LEU A 13 2.36 -56.63 21.32
C LEU A 13 2.18 -55.73 20.04
N ILE A 14 1.42 -56.17 19.06
CA ILE A 14 1.22 -55.41 17.82
C ILE A 14 0.25 -54.27 18.03
N GLY A 15 -0.73 -54.41 18.92
CA GLY A 15 -1.69 -53.35 19.23
C GLY A 15 -1.11 -52.12 19.94
N MET A 16 -0.01 -52.31 20.67
CA MET A 16 0.62 -51.22 21.46
C MET A 16 1.60 -50.38 20.64
N ILE A 17 2.13 -50.90 19.54
CA ILE A 17 3.04 -50.19 18.65
C ILE A 17 2.26 -49.26 17.67
N LEU A 18 1.05 -49.64 17.29
CA LEU A 18 0.17 -48.81 16.44
C LEU A 18 -0.46 -47.63 17.18
N ALA A 19 -0.63 -47.71 18.52
CA ALA A 19 -1.16 -46.61 19.33
C ALA A 19 -0.13 -45.51 19.60
N LEU A 20 1.20 -45.80 19.52
CA LEU A 20 2.26 -44.80 19.74
C LEU A 20 2.57 -43.98 18.48
N PHE A 21 2.14 -44.42 17.29
CA PHE A 21 2.37 -43.69 16.04
C PHE A 21 1.31 -42.62 15.73
N TYR A 22 0.18 -42.61 16.43
CA TYR A 22 -0.88 -41.59 16.24
C TYR A 22 -0.74 -40.36 17.13
N LEU A 23 0.22 -40.31 18.06
CA LEU A 23 0.38 -39.19 18.99
C LEU A 23 1.42 -38.15 18.56
N THR A 24 2.04 -38.31 17.38
CA THR A 24 3.02 -37.33 16.87
C THR A 24 2.62 -36.68 15.53
N ALA A 25 1.36 -36.83 15.10
CA ALA A 25 0.79 -35.92 14.17
C ALA A 25 0.50 -34.60 14.91
N GLY A 26 1.56 -33.92 15.34
CA GLY A 26 1.50 -32.53 15.68
C GLY A 26 0.96 -31.84 14.46
N VAL A 27 -0.28 -31.34 14.56
CA VAL A 27 -0.83 -30.37 13.62
C VAL A 27 0.13 -29.18 13.69
N SER A 28 1.14 -29.15 12.81
CA SER A 28 1.72 -27.89 12.40
C SER A 28 0.59 -27.15 11.67
N SER A 29 -0.26 -26.48 12.42
CA SER A 29 -0.91 -25.31 11.88
C SER A 29 0.24 -24.38 11.51
N SER A 30 0.64 -24.36 10.24
CA SER A 30 1.26 -23.17 9.70
C SER A 30 0.28 -22.05 10.07
N GLN A 31 0.61 -21.24 11.08
CA GLN A 31 0.09 -19.90 11.15
C GLN A 31 0.61 -19.28 9.86
N GLN A 32 -0.19 -19.39 8.80
CA GLN A 32 -0.18 -18.43 7.72
C GLN A 32 -0.55 -17.13 8.44
N SER A 33 0.47 -16.36 8.82
CA SER A 33 0.23 -14.98 9.16
C SER A 33 -0.33 -14.40 7.88
N ASP A 34 -1.65 -14.19 7.85
CA ASP A 34 -2.25 -13.43 6.77
C ASP A 34 -1.48 -12.12 6.72
N SER A 35 -0.62 -11.97 5.68
CA SER A 35 0.11 -10.72 5.47
C SER A 35 -0.94 -9.65 5.22
N LEU A 36 -0.78 -8.48 5.84
CA LEU A 36 -1.67 -7.36 5.58
C LEU A 36 -1.55 -6.95 4.11
N THR A 37 -2.67 -6.62 3.51
CA THR A 37 -2.75 -6.17 2.13
C THR A 37 -3.09 -4.68 2.07
N ILE A 38 -2.20 -3.86 1.54
CA ILE A 38 -2.38 -2.42 1.41
C ILE A 38 -2.51 -2.04 -0.06
N LEU A 39 -3.63 -1.47 -0.44
CA LEU A 39 -3.83 -0.90 -1.78
C LEU A 39 -3.21 0.50 -1.86
N ILE A 40 -2.39 0.74 -2.88
CA ILE A 40 -1.90 2.09 -3.20
C ILE A 40 -2.61 2.57 -4.47
N ILE A 41 -3.65 3.38 -4.32
CA ILE A 41 -4.37 3.97 -5.44
C ILE A 41 -3.73 5.30 -5.83
N GLY A 42 -3.46 5.49 -7.13
CA GLY A 42 -2.76 6.68 -7.61
C GLY A 42 -2.71 6.79 -9.14
N ASP A 43 -1.84 7.66 -9.59
CA ASP A 43 -1.62 7.95 -11.01
C ASP A 43 -0.33 7.30 -11.55
N SER A 44 0.35 7.98 -12.49
CA SER A 44 1.59 7.51 -13.13
C SER A 44 2.75 7.31 -12.17
N LEU A 45 2.82 8.06 -11.06
CA LEU A 45 3.85 7.93 -10.05
C LEU A 45 3.71 6.59 -9.30
N VAL A 46 2.49 6.23 -8.96
CA VAL A 46 2.18 4.94 -8.33
C VAL A 46 2.34 3.80 -9.32
N GLN A 47 1.88 3.99 -10.56
CA GLN A 47 2.03 2.97 -11.61
C GLN A 47 3.51 2.63 -11.90
N GLY A 48 4.43 3.58 -11.73
CA GLY A 48 5.85 3.43 -12.09
C GLY A 48 6.11 3.75 -13.56
N PHE A 49 5.43 4.79 -14.11
CA PHE A 49 5.54 5.19 -15.52
C PHE A 49 6.98 5.41 -15.94
N GLY A 50 7.39 4.77 -17.05
CA GLY A 50 8.73 4.90 -17.63
C GLY A 50 9.86 4.19 -16.91
N LEU A 51 9.57 3.44 -15.82
CA LEU A 51 10.53 2.70 -15.02
C LEU A 51 10.44 1.19 -15.28
N ALA A 52 11.54 0.48 -15.00
CA ALA A 52 11.46 -0.96 -14.85
C ALA A 52 10.60 -1.30 -13.62
N GLN A 53 9.91 -2.43 -13.64
CA GLN A 53 8.98 -2.81 -12.58
C GLN A 53 9.58 -2.70 -11.18
N ASN A 54 10.81 -3.21 -11.00
CA ASN A 54 11.48 -3.18 -9.70
C ASN A 54 11.90 -1.78 -9.23
N ASP A 55 11.99 -0.81 -10.15
CA ASP A 55 12.35 0.58 -9.83
C ASP A 55 11.11 1.44 -9.53
N GLY A 56 9.90 0.88 -9.70
CA GLY A 56 8.65 1.56 -9.43
C GLY A 56 8.39 1.75 -7.93
N LEU A 57 7.62 2.80 -7.59
CA LEU A 57 7.38 3.23 -6.22
C LEU A 57 6.86 2.09 -5.33
N VAL A 58 5.88 1.34 -5.78
CA VAL A 58 5.25 0.27 -4.98
C VAL A 58 6.23 -0.85 -4.67
N ASN A 59 6.98 -1.33 -5.66
CA ASN A 59 7.98 -2.40 -5.47
C ASN A 59 9.13 -1.94 -4.55
N GLN A 60 9.56 -0.68 -4.66
CA GLN A 60 10.60 -0.13 -3.80
C GLN A 60 10.11 0.06 -2.36
N LEU A 61 8.84 0.46 -2.14
CA LEU A 61 8.22 0.51 -0.81
C LEU A 61 8.16 -0.88 -0.17
N GLU A 62 7.73 -1.89 -0.92
CA GLU A 62 7.65 -3.28 -0.46
C GLU A 62 9.03 -3.81 -0.05
N SER A 63 10.06 -3.58 -0.90
CA SER A 63 11.45 -3.92 -0.58
C SER A 63 11.94 -3.23 0.68
N ALA A 64 11.68 -1.92 0.83
CA ALA A 64 12.11 -1.16 2.00
C ALA A 64 11.41 -1.59 3.30
N LEU A 65 10.16 -2.04 3.24
CA LEU A 65 9.45 -2.64 4.36
C LEU A 65 10.04 -3.99 4.73
N LEU A 66 10.33 -4.83 3.73
CA LEU A 66 10.92 -6.14 3.93
C LEU A 66 12.30 -6.04 4.58
N ASP A 67 13.15 -5.08 4.18
CA ASP A 67 14.44 -4.80 4.79
C ASP A 67 14.32 -4.39 6.27
N LYS A 68 13.17 -3.89 6.68
CA LYS A 68 12.84 -3.57 8.09
C LYS A 68 12.17 -4.74 8.82
N GLY A 69 12.02 -5.90 8.19
CA GLY A 69 11.36 -7.07 8.75
C GLY A 69 9.82 -6.96 8.79
N ILE A 70 9.25 -6.04 8.02
CA ILE A 70 7.80 -5.85 7.90
C ILE A 70 7.33 -6.52 6.62
N ASN A 71 6.60 -7.63 6.77
CA ASN A 71 6.01 -8.36 5.64
C ASN A 71 4.58 -7.88 5.41
N VAL A 72 4.33 -7.24 4.26
CA VAL A 72 3.04 -6.66 3.84
C VAL A 72 2.95 -6.76 2.33
N ASP A 73 1.80 -7.14 1.82
CA ASP A 73 1.53 -7.16 0.38
C ASP A 73 1.05 -5.78 -0.08
N LEU A 74 1.79 -5.15 -1.00
CA LEU A 74 1.43 -3.86 -1.57
C LEU A 74 0.82 -4.03 -2.95
N ILE A 75 -0.46 -3.68 -3.10
CA ILE A 75 -1.14 -3.73 -4.40
C ILE A 75 -0.96 -2.39 -5.13
N ASN A 76 -0.36 -2.46 -6.32
CA ASN A 76 -0.23 -1.30 -7.20
C ASN A 76 -1.55 -1.00 -7.91
N GLY A 77 -2.27 -0.01 -7.41
CA GLY A 77 -3.49 0.55 -7.98
C GLY A 77 -3.25 1.84 -8.78
N GLY A 78 -2.06 2.07 -9.32
CA GLY A 78 -1.72 3.23 -10.13
C GLY A 78 -2.24 3.12 -11.57
N VAL A 79 -2.77 4.21 -12.10
CA VAL A 79 -3.19 4.34 -13.51
C VAL A 79 -2.69 5.67 -14.08
N SER A 80 -1.79 5.62 -15.07
CA SER A 80 -1.21 6.83 -15.67
C SER A 80 -2.29 7.78 -16.19
N GLY A 81 -2.15 9.05 -15.83
CA GLY A 81 -3.09 10.10 -16.25
C GLY A 81 -4.36 10.18 -15.41
N ASP A 82 -4.54 9.34 -14.38
CA ASP A 82 -5.72 9.42 -13.55
C ASP A 82 -5.81 10.75 -12.80
N THR A 83 -7.01 11.31 -12.84
CA THR A 83 -7.44 12.39 -11.96
C THR A 83 -8.14 11.82 -10.73
N THR A 84 -8.49 12.69 -9.78
CA THR A 84 -9.33 12.29 -8.64
C THR A 84 -10.68 11.73 -9.10
N ALA A 85 -11.25 12.24 -10.19
CA ALA A 85 -12.47 11.70 -10.79
C ALA A 85 -12.27 10.30 -11.38
N GLY A 86 -11.14 10.03 -12.05
CA GLY A 86 -10.79 8.72 -12.57
C GLY A 86 -10.61 7.71 -11.45
N GLY A 87 -9.83 8.07 -10.42
CA GLY A 87 -9.64 7.24 -9.23
C GLY A 87 -10.96 6.92 -8.51
N LEU A 88 -11.84 7.90 -8.35
CA LEU A 88 -13.18 7.70 -7.76
C LEU A 88 -14.02 6.72 -8.58
N ALA A 89 -14.01 6.86 -9.91
CA ALA A 89 -14.82 6.02 -10.80
C ALA A 89 -14.43 4.54 -10.75
N ARG A 90 -13.13 4.23 -10.53
CA ARG A 90 -12.62 2.85 -10.47
C ARG A 90 -12.41 2.31 -9.05
N LEU A 91 -12.65 3.11 -8.02
CA LEU A 91 -12.36 2.74 -6.63
C LEU A 91 -12.96 1.38 -6.25
N GLU A 92 -14.24 1.19 -6.50
CA GLU A 92 -14.96 -0.05 -6.15
C GLU A 92 -14.37 -1.30 -6.83
N TRP A 93 -13.83 -1.17 -8.04
CA TRP A 93 -13.15 -2.24 -8.75
C TRP A 93 -11.78 -2.57 -8.17
N SER A 94 -11.15 -1.59 -7.51
CA SER A 94 -9.84 -1.75 -6.89
C SER A 94 -9.92 -2.30 -5.48
N LEU A 95 -11.09 -2.23 -4.82
CA LEU A 95 -11.31 -2.65 -3.45
C LEU A 95 -11.85 -4.08 -3.41
N THR A 96 -10.94 -5.05 -3.29
CA THR A 96 -11.27 -6.44 -2.99
C THR A 96 -11.47 -6.63 -1.48
N ASP A 97 -12.07 -7.77 -1.08
CA ASP A 97 -12.42 -8.01 0.33
C ASP A 97 -11.19 -8.26 1.24
N ASP A 98 -10.02 -8.50 0.65
CA ASP A 98 -8.74 -8.74 1.32
C ASP A 98 -7.91 -7.47 1.56
N ILE A 99 -8.42 -6.29 1.20
CA ILE A 99 -7.73 -5.01 1.46
C ILE A 99 -7.90 -4.61 2.92
N ASP A 100 -6.79 -4.41 3.62
CA ASP A 100 -6.74 -4.03 5.03
C ASP A 100 -6.52 -2.53 5.24
N GLY A 101 -5.95 -1.83 4.26
CA GLY A 101 -5.69 -0.39 4.33
C GLY A 101 -5.40 0.22 2.96
N VAL A 102 -5.48 1.54 2.84
CA VAL A 102 -5.35 2.22 1.56
C VAL A 102 -4.47 3.46 1.64
N VAL A 103 -3.53 3.57 0.69
CA VAL A 103 -2.81 4.82 0.40
C VAL A 103 -3.50 5.50 -0.77
N VAL A 104 -3.89 6.77 -0.62
CA VAL A 104 -4.51 7.58 -1.67
C VAL A 104 -3.52 8.64 -2.13
N SER A 105 -3.00 8.49 -3.36
CA SER A 105 -2.02 9.39 -4.00
C SER A 105 -2.58 9.88 -5.34
N LEU A 106 -3.54 10.80 -5.29
CA LEU A 106 -4.26 11.35 -6.43
C LEU A 106 -4.36 12.87 -6.36
N GLY A 107 -4.47 13.52 -7.52
CA GLY A 107 -4.66 14.96 -7.66
C GLY A 107 -3.60 15.65 -8.52
N ALA A 108 -2.45 15.03 -8.79
CA ALA A 108 -1.43 15.64 -9.64
C ALA A 108 -1.97 15.95 -11.05
N ASN A 109 -2.73 15.05 -11.63
CA ASN A 109 -3.35 15.27 -12.93
C ASN A 109 -4.48 16.31 -12.92
N ASP A 110 -5.20 16.44 -11.79
CA ASP A 110 -6.17 17.53 -11.59
C ASP A 110 -5.44 18.87 -11.63
N MET A 111 -4.36 19.01 -10.88
CA MET A 111 -3.52 20.19 -10.82
C MET A 111 -2.91 20.52 -12.19
N LEU A 112 -2.31 19.55 -12.89
CA LEU A 112 -1.70 19.75 -14.20
C LEU A 112 -2.71 20.20 -15.26
N ARG A 113 -3.98 19.79 -15.14
CA ARG A 113 -5.07 20.15 -16.06
C ARG A 113 -5.90 21.36 -15.61
N GLY A 114 -5.55 21.99 -14.49
CA GLY A 114 -6.28 23.12 -13.94
C GLY A 114 -7.72 22.81 -13.55
N VAL A 115 -8.00 21.58 -13.10
CA VAL A 115 -9.32 21.20 -12.60
C VAL A 115 -9.68 22.11 -11.42
N PRO A 116 -10.91 22.65 -11.36
CA PRO A 116 -11.32 23.48 -10.22
C PRO A 116 -11.08 22.75 -8.90
N THR A 117 -10.42 23.41 -7.96
CA THR A 117 -10.00 22.81 -6.66
C THR A 117 -11.15 22.19 -5.88
N LYS A 118 -12.37 22.75 -6.03
CA LYS A 118 -13.58 22.19 -5.44
C LYS A 118 -13.86 20.77 -5.95
N HIS A 119 -13.71 20.51 -7.25
CA HIS A 119 -13.96 19.17 -7.80
C HIS A 119 -12.93 18.16 -7.30
N THR A 120 -11.65 18.54 -7.23
CA THR A 120 -10.59 17.72 -6.66
C THR A 120 -10.92 17.36 -5.20
N LYS A 121 -11.30 18.36 -4.39
CA LYS A 121 -11.69 18.15 -2.99
C LYS A 121 -12.91 17.23 -2.87
N ASP A 122 -13.97 17.49 -3.64
CA ASP A 122 -15.20 16.69 -3.61
C ASP A 122 -14.94 15.22 -3.98
N ASN A 123 -14.11 14.96 -4.98
CA ASN A 123 -13.75 13.60 -5.40
C ASN A 123 -12.93 12.88 -4.32
N LEU A 124 -11.88 13.52 -3.77
CA LEU A 124 -11.07 12.96 -2.69
C LEU A 124 -11.92 12.69 -1.44
N SER A 125 -12.81 13.62 -1.08
CA SER A 125 -13.74 13.42 0.04
C SER A 125 -14.62 12.19 -0.17
N GLN A 126 -15.17 11.99 -1.37
CA GLN A 126 -15.97 10.81 -1.69
C GLN A 126 -15.15 9.51 -1.67
N ILE A 127 -13.90 9.54 -2.18
CA ILE A 127 -12.99 8.39 -2.08
C ILE A 127 -12.78 8.03 -0.61
N ILE A 128 -12.40 9.01 0.21
CA ILE A 128 -12.12 8.81 1.63
C ILE A 128 -13.36 8.30 2.37
N GLN A 129 -14.53 8.89 2.11
CA GLN A 129 -15.79 8.46 2.74
C GLN A 129 -16.08 6.99 2.43
N LYS A 130 -15.97 6.55 1.17
CA LYS A 130 -16.17 5.16 0.78
C LYS A 130 -15.19 4.20 1.46
N LEU A 131 -13.93 4.60 1.65
CA LEU A 131 -12.93 3.81 2.39
C LEU A 131 -13.28 3.73 3.89
N LYS A 132 -13.72 4.83 4.48
CA LYS A 132 -14.18 4.89 5.88
C LYS A 132 -15.45 4.07 6.11
N ASP A 133 -16.37 4.05 5.15
CA ASP A 133 -17.60 3.22 5.22
C ASP A 133 -17.29 1.71 5.22
N ARG A 134 -16.09 1.32 4.77
CA ARG A 134 -15.54 -0.04 4.86
C ARG A 134 -14.58 -0.24 6.05
N ASP A 135 -14.51 0.73 6.97
CA ASP A 135 -13.59 0.74 8.12
C ASP A 135 -12.10 0.68 7.78
N LEU A 136 -11.72 0.96 6.53
CA LEU A 136 -10.33 0.91 6.08
C LEU A 136 -9.52 2.11 6.60
N PRO A 137 -8.36 1.89 7.24
CA PRO A 137 -7.38 2.93 7.50
C PRO A 137 -6.87 3.56 6.21
N VAL A 138 -6.66 4.89 6.24
CA VAL A 138 -6.24 5.65 5.06
C VAL A 138 -5.02 6.50 5.35
N LEU A 139 -4.00 6.41 4.48
CA LEU A 139 -2.92 7.36 4.34
C LEU A 139 -3.19 8.24 3.13
N LEU A 140 -3.42 9.53 3.35
CA LEU A 140 -3.59 10.51 2.29
C LEU A 140 -2.23 11.12 1.93
N VAL A 141 -1.87 11.10 0.65
CA VAL A 141 -0.62 11.66 0.13
C VAL A 141 -0.91 13.01 -0.51
N GLY A 142 -0.33 14.05 0.04
CA GLY A 142 -0.43 15.41 -0.46
C GLY A 142 0.35 15.63 -1.75
N ILE A 143 -0.14 16.53 -2.57
CA ILE A 143 0.47 16.96 -3.83
C ILE A 143 0.72 18.45 -3.77
N ARG A 144 1.95 18.87 -4.04
CA ARG A 144 2.31 20.29 -4.19
C ARG A 144 1.84 20.80 -5.55
N SER A 145 1.24 21.99 -5.58
CA SER A 145 0.83 22.64 -6.82
C SER A 145 1.93 23.52 -7.41
N ILE A 146 2.00 23.54 -8.73
CA ILE A 146 2.75 24.53 -9.50
C ILE A 146 1.95 25.85 -9.59
N GLU A 147 2.61 26.95 -9.94
CA GLU A 147 1.96 28.28 -9.98
C GLU A 147 1.29 28.64 -11.32
N ASN A 148 1.17 27.67 -12.24
CA ASN A 148 0.65 27.90 -13.59
C ASN A 148 -0.77 28.48 -13.66
N TYR A 149 -1.57 28.23 -12.61
CA TYR A 149 -2.96 28.73 -12.48
C TYR A 149 -3.09 29.84 -11.43
N GLY A 150 -1.95 30.44 -11.03
CA GLY A 150 -1.89 31.53 -10.07
C GLY A 150 -1.89 31.09 -8.61
N LYS A 151 -1.47 32.04 -7.77
CA LYS A 151 -1.23 31.81 -6.34
C LYS A 151 -2.49 31.37 -5.57
N GLU A 152 -3.64 31.91 -5.94
CA GLU A 152 -4.91 31.54 -5.27
C GLU A 152 -5.26 30.06 -5.52
N TYR A 153 -5.14 29.59 -6.76
CA TYR A 153 -5.34 28.18 -7.09
C TYR A 153 -4.40 27.30 -6.31
N LYS A 154 -3.09 27.62 -6.31
CA LYS A 154 -2.06 26.89 -5.59
C LYS A 154 -2.42 26.73 -4.12
N LEU A 155 -2.70 27.82 -3.42
CA LEU A 155 -3.02 27.81 -2.00
C LEU A 155 -4.28 26.95 -1.70
N LYS A 156 -5.34 27.11 -2.51
CA LYS A 156 -6.57 26.34 -2.37
C LYS A 156 -6.36 24.86 -2.66
N PHE A 157 -5.52 24.54 -3.66
CA PHE A 157 -5.23 23.15 -4.00
C PHE A 157 -4.44 22.44 -2.88
N GLU A 158 -3.37 23.07 -2.40
CA GLU A 158 -2.52 22.49 -1.35
C GLU A 158 -3.25 22.35 -0.02
N SER A 159 -4.23 23.23 0.29
CA SER A 159 -5.02 23.14 1.52
C SER A 159 -5.96 21.93 1.57
N ILE A 160 -6.35 21.37 0.41
CA ILE A 160 -7.30 20.25 0.31
C ILE A 160 -6.88 19.07 1.20
N TYR A 161 -5.62 18.67 1.11
CA TYR A 161 -5.12 17.48 1.81
C TYR A 161 -5.15 17.64 3.33
N ALA A 162 -4.71 18.80 3.83
CA ALA A 162 -4.74 19.10 5.27
C ALA A 162 -6.18 19.24 5.78
N GLU A 163 -7.08 19.84 5.01
CA GLU A 163 -8.49 19.97 5.35
C GLU A 163 -9.17 18.61 5.45
N LEU A 164 -9.00 17.74 4.45
CA LEU A 164 -9.56 16.38 4.45
C LEU A 164 -8.96 15.52 5.56
N THR A 165 -7.65 15.64 5.80
CA THR A 165 -7.00 14.95 6.91
C THR A 165 -7.63 15.30 8.24
N LYS A 166 -7.87 16.58 8.48
CA LYS A 166 -8.51 17.06 9.71
C LYS A 166 -9.97 16.62 9.81
N GLU A 167 -10.70 16.66 8.69
CA GLU A 167 -12.13 16.31 8.63
C GLU A 167 -12.34 14.82 8.92
N PHE A 168 -11.51 13.93 8.35
CA PHE A 168 -11.69 12.48 8.43
C PHE A 168 -10.77 11.78 9.44
N GLY A 169 -9.85 12.50 10.09
CA GLY A 169 -8.90 11.92 11.05
C GLY A 169 -7.94 10.94 10.38
N LEU A 170 -7.23 11.38 9.32
CA LEU A 170 -6.37 10.54 8.51
C LEU A 170 -4.89 10.70 8.87
N ILE A 171 -4.05 9.75 8.43
CA ILE A 171 -2.62 9.94 8.32
C ILE A 171 -2.36 10.79 7.06
N LEU A 172 -1.50 11.81 7.15
CA LEU A 172 -1.13 12.67 6.03
C LEU A 172 0.37 12.61 5.77
N TYR A 173 0.76 12.20 4.56
CA TYR A 173 2.08 12.52 4.01
C TYR A 173 1.98 13.84 3.24
N PRO A 174 2.60 14.94 3.70
CA PRO A 174 2.20 16.28 3.24
C PRO A 174 2.48 16.59 1.77
N ASP A 175 3.55 16.01 1.20
CA ASP A 175 3.97 16.30 -0.18
C ASP A 175 4.85 15.17 -0.74
N LEU A 176 4.32 14.45 -1.74
CA LEU A 176 4.97 13.28 -2.34
C LEU A 176 6.37 13.58 -2.87
N LEU A 177 6.58 14.75 -3.46
CA LEU A 177 7.84 15.12 -4.10
C LEU A 177 8.79 15.89 -3.18
N SER A 178 8.39 16.19 -1.94
CA SER A 178 9.23 16.95 -1.01
C SER A 178 10.62 16.38 -0.80
N PRO A 179 10.85 15.05 -0.75
CA PRO A 179 12.20 14.51 -0.58
C PRO A 179 13.15 14.85 -1.73
N ILE A 180 12.63 14.97 -2.95
CA ILE A 180 13.41 15.41 -4.10
C ILE A 180 13.63 16.93 -4.03
N LEU A 181 12.55 17.69 -3.79
CA LEU A 181 12.56 19.16 -3.84
C LEU A 181 13.37 19.80 -2.71
N ASN A 182 13.57 19.10 -1.62
CA ASN A 182 14.35 19.56 -0.46
C ASN A 182 15.84 19.18 -0.54
N GLN A 183 16.33 18.63 -1.65
CA GLN A 183 17.76 18.36 -1.83
C GLN A 183 18.53 19.68 -2.00
N ASP A 184 19.44 19.98 -1.06
CA ASP A 184 20.27 21.18 -1.10
C ASP A 184 21.33 21.09 -2.21
N ASN A 185 21.52 22.21 -2.94
CA ASN A 185 22.59 22.42 -3.93
C ASN A 185 22.72 21.36 -5.03
N VAL A 186 21.65 20.66 -5.35
CA VAL A 186 21.65 19.60 -6.34
C VAL A 186 20.87 20.04 -7.57
N GLN A 187 21.36 19.65 -8.75
CA GLN A 187 20.57 19.69 -9.97
C GLN A 187 19.41 18.70 -9.81
N LEU A 188 18.21 19.18 -9.45
CA LEU A 188 17.02 18.37 -9.23
C LEU A 188 16.70 17.50 -10.45
N GLU A 189 17.09 17.97 -11.65
CA GLU A 189 16.91 17.25 -12.92
C GLU A 189 17.51 15.84 -12.91
N LYS A 190 18.54 15.56 -12.10
CA LYS A 190 19.13 14.22 -11.99
C LYS A 190 18.19 13.17 -11.40
N TYR A 191 17.13 13.59 -10.70
CA TYR A 191 16.14 12.72 -10.07
C TYR A 191 14.88 12.52 -10.91
N TYR A 192 14.83 13.15 -12.08
CA TYR A 192 13.71 13.05 -13.00
C TYR A 192 14.09 12.33 -14.28
N GLN A 193 13.08 11.76 -14.94
CA GLN A 193 13.19 11.24 -16.29
C GLN A 193 13.37 12.38 -17.32
N ALA A 194 13.61 12.02 -18.58
CA ALA A 194 13.83 13.01 -19.66
C ALA A 194 12.65 13.98 -19.85
N ASP A 195 11.45 13.61 -19.43
CA ASP A 195 10.24 14.45 -19.47
C ASP A 195 10.20 15.54 -18.37
N LYS A 196 11.13 15.50 -17.41
CA LYS A 196 11.25 16.44 -16.28
C LYS A 196 10.00 16.53 -15.40
N LEU A 197 9.14 15.52 -15.48
CA LEU A 197 7.89 15.43 -14.74
C LEU A 197 7.89 14.22 -13.80
N HIS A 198 8.27 13.05 -14.33
CA HIS A 198 8.26 11.81 -13.57
C HIS A 198 9.63 11.55 -12.94
N PRO A 199 9.69 11.20 -11.65
CA PRO A 199 10.92 10.75 -11.00
C PRO A 199 11.53 9.55 -11.75
N ASN A 200 12.87 9.51 -11.82
CA ASN A 200 13.60 8.31 -12.22
C ASN A 200 13.81 7.39 -11.01
N ALA A 201 14.55 6.28 -11.17
CA ALA A 201 14.80 5.32 -10.10
C ALA A 201 15.41 5.97 -8.84
N ASP A 202 16.39 6.86 -8.98
CA ASP A 202 17.02 7.57 -7.86
C ASP A 202 16.02 8.51 -7.16
N GLY A 203 15.15 9.18 -7.93
CA GLY A 203 14.08 10.02 -7.40
C GLY A 203 13.04 9.20 -6.63
N VAL A 204 12.70 8.01 -7.12
CA VAL A 204 11.79 7.08 -6.41
C VAL A 204 12.36 6.67 -5.07
N LEU A 205 13.66 6.35 -4.98
CA LEU A 205 14.28 5.97 -3.70
C LEU A 205 14.18 7.09 -2.65
N LEU A 206 14.34 8.36 -3.05
CA LEU A 206 14.14 9.49 -2.14
C LEU A 206 12.68 9.58 -1.65
N ILE A 207 11.72 9.36 -2.54
CA ILE A 207 10.29 9.36 -2.18
C ILE A 207 9.99 8.21 -1.20
N VAL A 208 10.53 7.03 -1.45
CA VAL A 208 10.40 5.85 -0.57
C VAL A 208 10.89 6.18 0.84
N ASP A 209 12.10 6.74 0.98
CA ASP A 209 12.67 7.11 2.28
C ASP A 209 11.75 8.07 3.05
N GLY A 210 11.14 9.03 2.35
CA GLY A 210 10.23 9.98 2.96
C GLY A 210 8.86 9.38 3.33
N LEU A 211 8.34 8.45 2.53
CA LEU A 211 6.99 7.89 2.68
C LEU A 211 6.94 6.72 3.68
N ILE A 212 8.01 5.95 3.81
CA ILE A 212 8.09 4.75 4.65
C ILE A 212 7.62 4.97 6.09
N PRO A 213 7.99 6.04 6.82
CA PRO A 213 7.52 6.25 8.19
C PRO A 213 5.99 6.33 8.28
N PHE A 214 5.34 6.99 7.32
CA PHE A 214 3.88 7.15 7.27
C PHE A 214 3.17 5.85 6.85
N LEU A 215 3.79 5.07 5.96
CA LEU A 215 3.28 3.76 5.58
C LEU A 215 3.37 2.77 6.76
N ILE A 216 4.42 2.82 7.57
CA ILE A 216 4.52 2.04 8.80
C ILE A 216 3.43 2.44 9.79
N GLU A 217 3.15 3.74 9.96
CA GLU A 217 2.06 4.22 10.80
C GLU A 217 0.70 3.68 10.32
N LEU A 218 0.44 3.66 9.00
CA LEU A 218 -0.75 3.05 8.41
C LEU A 218 -0.83 1.55 8.75
N ILE A 219 0.26 0.81 8.58
CA ILE A 219 0.34 -0.62 8.86
C ILE A 219 0.05 -0.91 10.35
N GLU A 220 0.62 -0.13 11.27
CA GLU A 220 0.37 -0.30 12.70
C GLU A 220 -1.08 0.02 13.07
N LEU A 221 -1.66 1.06 12.47
CA LEU A 221 -3.08 1.38 12.64
C LEU A 221 -3.98 0.23 12.13
N THR A 222 -3.63 -0.36 11.00
CA THR A 222 -4.35 -1.50 10.42
C THR A 222 -4.29 -2.72 11.33
N LYS A 223 -3.10 -3.07 11.84
CA LYS A 223 -2.92 -4.17 12.80
C LYS A 223 -3.74 -3.99 14.09
N SER A 224 -3.93 -2.76 14.53
CA SER A 224 -4.67 -2.48 15.76
C SER A 224 -6.19 -2.67 15.62
N LYS A 225 -6.70 -2.79 14.38
CA LYS A 225 -8.11 -2.98 14.07
C LYS A 225 -8.50 -4.44 13.83
N ASN A 226 -7.52 -5.27 13.44
CA ASN A 226 -7.66 -6.71 13.22
C ASN A 226 -7.35 -7.48 14.51
#